data_4fb69fa073a01839b532c603d6691d0f
#
_entry.id   4fb69fa073a01839b532c603d6691d0f
#
_cell.length_a   1.000
_cell.length_b   1.000
_cell.length_c   1.000
_cell.angle_alpha   90.00
_cell.angle_beta   90.00
_cell.angle_gamma   90.00
#
_symmetry.space_group_name_H-M   'P 1'
#
loop_
_entity.id
_entity.type
_entity.pdbx_description
1 polymer ?
#
loop_
_entity_poly.entity_id
_entity_poly.type
_entity_poly.pdbx_seq_one_letter_code
_entity_poly.pdbx_strand_id
1 'polypeptide(L)'
;NNMMLLASGVNFGLRRSLPHLLGISLGLMLMVCAMGFGLGQLLKLYPPLFNILRYVGGAYLLYLSWRIATAAAPQVDGAADAKPFGLLQAAAFQWVNPKAWIMAVAAITTYAPAQPLWHQVLLIAGLFALINYPTCSIWVLAGSLLRRTLNNPRRRRQFNAAMAALLVLSLYPLLLPAPGVV
;
A
#
# COMPACT_ATOMS: atom_id res chain seq x y z
N ASN A 1 -2.20 -1.01 -2.86
CA ASN A 1 -0.86 -1.59 -2.97
C ASN A 1 -0.61 -2.28 -4.32
N ASN A 2 -1.48 -3.20 -4.73
CA ASN A 2 -1.27 -4.03 -5.93
C ASN A 2 -1.14 -3.20 -7.22
N MET A 3 -2.06 -2.24 -7.43
CA MET A 3 -2.01 -1.34 -8.60
C MET A 3 -0.77 -0.45 -8.58
N MET A 4 -0.36 0.01 -7.40
CA MET A 4 0.84 0.82 -7.23
C MET A 4 2.11 0.01 -7.54
N LEU A 5 2.18 -1.26 -7.10
CA LEU A 5 3.28 -2.16 -7.40
C LEU A 5 3.34 -2.52 -8.88
N LEU A 6 2.18 -2.78 -9.50
CA LEU A 6 2.08 -3.00 -10.94
C LEU A 6 2.60 -1.78 -11.71
N ALA A 7 2.11 -0.58 -11.36
CA ALA A 7 2.57 0.67 -11.97
C ALA A 7 4.06 0.93 -11.72
N SER A 8 4.56 0.60 -10.52
CA SER A 8 5.99 0.70 -10.19
C SER A 8 6.82 -0.24 -11.07
N GLY A 9 6.38 -1.48 -11.24
CA GLY A 9 7.02 -2.45 -12.13
C GLY A 9 7.08 -1.99 -13.59
N VAL A 10 5.99 -1.45 -14.13
CA VAL A 10 5.91 -0.90 -15.49
C VAL A 10 6.84 0.30 -15.65
N ASN A 11 6.81 1.25 -14.72
CA ASN A 11 7.54 2.50 -14.88
C ASN A 11 9.03 2.38 -14.53
N PHE A 12 9.40 1.57 -13.53
CA PHE A 12 10.75 1.54 -12.98
C PHE A 12 11.45 0.17 -13.09
N GLY A 13 10.68 -0.88 -13.36
CA GLY A 13 11.18 -2.26 -13.39
C GLY A 13 11.36 -2.85 -11.99
N LEU A 14 11.72 -4.16 -11.96
CA LEU A 14 11.76 -4.95 -10.73
C LEU A 14 12.73 -4.38 -9.69
N ARG A 15 14.02 -4.22 -10.05
CA ARG A 15 15.08 -3.82 -9.10
C ARG A 15 14.79 -2.50 -8.41
N ARG A 16 14.34 -1.49 -9.15
CA ARG A 16 14.05 -0.16 -8.60
C ARG A 16 12.77 -0.15 -7.75
N SER A 17 11.88 -1.15 -7.90
CA SER A 17 10.64 -1.29 -7.14
C SER A 17 10.80 -2.14 -5.86
N LEU A 18 11.96 -2.77 -5.61
CA LEU A 18 12.20 -3.57 -4.40
C LEU A 18 12.02 -2.77 -3.09
N PRO A 19 12.51 -1.53 -2.96
CA PRO A 19 12.26 -0.74 -1.75
C PRO A 19 10.77 -0.48 -1.50
N HIS A 20 9.99 -0.26 -2.55
CA HIS A 20 8.54 -0.12 -2.47
C HIS A 20 7.88 -1.41 -1.96
N LEU A 21 8.25 -2.55 -2.52
CA LEU A 21 7.74 -3.86 -2.13
C LEU A 21 8.06 -4.20 -0.66
N LEU A 22 9.33 -4.01 -0.26
CA LEU A 22 9.78 -4.20 1.12
C LEU A 22 9.04 -3.27 2.09
N GLY A 23 8.86 -2.01 1.71
CA GLY A 23 8.14 -1.03 2.51
C GLY A 23 6.69 -1.43 2.79
N ILE A 24 5.98 -1.99 1.81
CA ILE A 24 4.63 -2.50 2.00
C ILE A 24 4.62 -3.64 3.02
N SER A 25 5.51 -4.62 2.88
CA SER A 25 5.52 -5.80 3.77
C SER A 25 5.94 -5.43 5.19
N LEU A 26 6.97 -4.59 5.36
CA LEU A 26 7.40 -4.11 6.66
C LEU A 26 6.37 -3.18 7.30
N GLY A 27 5.72 -2.32 6.51
CA GLY A 27 4.65 -1.46 7.00
C GLY A 27 3.45 -2.26 7.52
N LEU A 28 3.05 -3.32 6.81
CA LEU A 28 2.01 -4.24 7.29
C LEU A 28 2.44 -4.96 8.58
N MET A 29 3.69 -5.46 8.64
CA MET A 29 4.24 -6.08 9.84
C MET A 29 4.15 -5.15 11.05
N LEU A 30 4.57 -3.89 10.89
CA LEU A 30 4.51 -2.89 11.96
C LEU A 30 3.07 -2.60 12.40
N MET A 31 2.12 -2.57 11.46
CA MET A 31 0.70 -2.40 11.79
C MET A 31 0.15 -3.59 12.59
N VAL A 32 0.47 -4.83 12.18
CA VAL A 32 0.04 -6.03 12.92
C VAL A 32 0.64 -6.01 14.33
N CYS A 33 1.91 -5.65 14.48
CA CYS A 33 2.53 -5.46 15.79
C CYS A 33 1.79 -4.40 16.63
N ALA A 34 1.54 -3.23 16.05
CA ALA A 34 0.84 -2.15 16.76
C ALA A 34 -0.56 -2.57 17.22
N MET A 35 -1.31 -3.30 16.38
CA MET A 35 -2.63 -3.83 16.75
C MET A 35 -2.53 -4.86 17.87
N GLY A 36 -1.55 -5.78 17.80
CA GLY A 36 -1.32 -6.79 18.84
C GLY A 36 -0.86 -6.20 20.17
N PHE A 37 -0.17 -5.05 20.14
CA PHE A 37 0.26 -4.33 21.35
C PHE A 37 -0.77 -3.29 21.86
N GLY A 38 -2.01 -3.33 21.35
CA GLY A 38 -3.13 -2.60 21.93
C GLY A 38 -3.59 -1.34 21.19
N LEU A 39 -3.01 -1.01 20.02
CA LEU A 39 -3.47 0.13 19.22
C LEU A 39 -4.97 0.03 18.87
N GLY A 40 -5.49 -1.18 18.68
CA GLY A 40 -6.91 -1.41 18.41
C GLY A 40 -7.82 -0.95 19.54
N GLN A 41 -7.37 -1.06 20.81
CA GLN A 41 -8.11 -0.56 21.96
C GLN A 41 -8.08 0.98 22.00
N LEU A 42 -6.92 1.57 21.71
CA LEU A 42 -6.78 3.02 21.64
C LEU A 42 -7.72 3.63 20.60
N LEU A 43 -7.85 3.01 19.44
CA LEU A 43 -8.75 3.49 18.37
C LEU A 43 -10.23 3.39 18.75
N LYS A 44 -10.61 2.41 19.58
CA LYS A 44 -11.97 2.32 20.14
C LYS A 44 -12.24 3.42 21.15
N LEU A 45 -11.23 3.79 21.95
CA LEU A 45 -11.35 4.87 22.94
C LEU A 45 -11.37 6.27 22.29
N TYR A 46 -10.73 6.42 21.14
CA TYR A 46 -10.61 7.70 20.42
C TYR A 46 -11.06 7.57 18.95
N PRO A 47 -12.38 7.40 18.69
CA PRO A 47 -12.90 7.28 17.33
C PRO A 47 -12.49 8.39 16.35
N PRO A 48 -12.28 9.67 16.79
CA PRO A 48 -11.81 10.73 15.90
C PRO A 48 -10.48 10.44 15.23
N LEU A 49 -9.60 9.68 15.88
CA LEU A 49 -8.30 9.31 15.31
C LEU A 49 -8.45 8.48 14.03
N PHE A 50 -9.44 7.59 14.00
CA PHE A 50 -9.76 6.80 12.80
C PHE A 50 -10.22 7.70 11.64
N ASN A 51 -11.02 8.71 11.91
CA ASN A 51 -11.48 9.68 10.91
C ASN A 51 -10.30 10.50 10.36
N ILE A 52 -9.39 10.95 11.20
CA ILE A 52 -8.18 11.68 10.78
C ILE A 52 -7.36 10.79 9.84
N LEU A 53 -7.08 9.55 10.23
CA LEU A 53 -6.34 8.60 9.40
C LEU A 53 -7.04 8.35 8.04
N ARG A 54 -8.37 8.28 8.05
CA ARG A 54 -9.19 8.11 6.86
C ARG A 54 -9.03 9.28 5.88
N TYR A 55 -9.16 10.53 6.34
CA TYR A 55 -9.04 11.71 5.48
C TYR A 55 -7.60 11.94 5.01
N VAL A 56 -6.63 11.79 5.89
CA VAL A 56 -5.19 11.88 5.54
C VAL A 56 -4.84 10.81 4.52
N GLY A 57 -5.36 9.58 4.69
CA GLY A 57 -5.18 8.48 3.75
C GLY A 57 -5.80 8.77 2.39
N GLY A 58 -7.00 9.30 2.38
CA GLY A 58 -7.69 9.71 1.15
C GLY A 58 -6.89 10.78 0.38
N ALA A 59 -6.44 11.82 1.06
CA ALA A 59 -5.61 12.87 0.46
C ALA A 59 -4.28 12.32 -0.07
N TYR A 60 -3.66 11.41 0.67
CA TYR A 60 -2.43 10.76 0.22
C TYR A 60 -2.64 9.86 -1.00
N LEU A 61 -3.74 9.10 -1.06
CA LEU A 61 -4.09 8.31 -2.25
C LEU A 61 -4.35 9.18 -3.49
N LEU A 62 -4.97 10.34 -3.33
CA LEU A 62 -5.14 11.31 -4.41
C LEU A 62 -3.78 11.83 -4.90
N TYR A 63 -2.88 12.17 -3.98
CA TYR A 63 -1.51 12.55 -4.32
C TYR A 63 -0.77 11.44 -5.08
N LEU A 64 -0.92 10.18 -4.66
CA LEU A 64 -0.31 9.04 -5.33
C LEU A 64 -0.89 8.81 -6.73
N SER A 65 -2.21 8.94 -6.86
CA SER A 65 -2.90 8.81 -8.14
C SER A 65 -2.39 9.86 -9.13
N TRP A 66 -2.24 11.09 -8.66
CA TRP A 66 -1.64 12.17 -9.45
C TRP A 66 -0.18 11.85 -9.85
N ARG A 67 0.65 11.39 -8.93
CA ARG A 67 2.03 10.98 -9.24
C ARG A 67 2.12 9.86 -10.28
N ILE A 68 1.21 8.88 -10.22
CA ILE A 68 1.16 7.79 -11.21
C ILE A 68 0.69 8.34 -12.57
N ALA A 69 -0.37 9.16 -12.59
CA ALA A 69 -0.88 9.76 -13.82
C ALA A 69 0.17 10.61 -14.55
N THR A 70 0.99 11.31 -13.79
CA THR A 70 2.03 12.23 -14.30
C THR A 70 3.40 11.58 -14.48
N ALA A 71 3.56 10.27 -14.14
CA ALA A 71 4.81 9.57 -14.34
C ALA A 71 5.16 9.53 -15.83
N ALA A 72 6.14 10.34 -16.22
CA ALA A 72 6.65 10.39 -17.59
C ALA A 72 7.31 9.05 -17.96
N ALA A 73 7.24 8.68 -19.25
CA ALA A 73 8.11 7.64 -19.77
C ALA A 73 9.56 8.10 -19.55
N PRO A 74 10.48 7.20 -19.12
CA PRO A 74 11.90 7.54 -19.10
C PRO A 74 12.29 7.97 -20.52
N GLN A 75 12.52 9.25 -20.72
CA GLN A 75 13.17 9.72 -21.94
C GLN A 75 14.62 9.25 -21.88
N VAL A 76 15.17 8.88 -23.01
CA VAL A 76 16.55 8.39 -23.16
C VAL A 76 17.54 9.50 -22.75
N ASP A 77 17.09 10.75 -22.73
CA ASP A 77 17.87 11.92 -22.35
C ASP A 77 17.27 12.58 -21.10
N GLY A 78 17.88 12.33 -19.95
CA GLY A 78 18.05 13.28 -18.85
C GLY A 78 16.87 13.67 -17.96
N ALA A 79 15.64 13.19 -18.13
CA ALA A 79 14.56 13.46 -17.18
C ALA A 79 14.62 12.51 -15.96
N ALA A 80 15.56 12.83 -15.06
CA ALA A 80 16.00 11.99 -13.95
C ALA A 80 15.11 11.99 -12.69
N ASP A 81 13.95 12.64 -12.67
CA ASP A 81 13.26 12.93 -11.40
C ASP A 81 12.12 12.01 -11.00
N ALA A 82 11.67 11.09 -11.86
CA ALA A 82 10.67 10.13 -11.45
C ALA A 82 11.33 8.96 -10.67
N LYS A 83 11.22 8.99 -9.35
CA LYS A 83 11.69 7.92 -8.47
C LYS A 83 10.54 7.01 -8.08
N PRO A 84 10.77 5.67 -7.98
CA PRO A 84 9.80 4.76 -7.38
C PRO A 84 9.55 5.13 -5.92
N PHE A 85 8.49 4.59 -5.34
CA PHE A 85 8.26 4.72 -3.91
C PHE A 85 9.45 4.17 -3.13
N GLY A 86 9.95 4.98 -2.19
CA GLY A 86 10.94 4.52 -1.22
C GLY A 86 10.32 3.61 -0.16
N LEU A 87 11.16 2.89 0.55
CA LEU A 87 10.76 1.97 1.62
C LEU A 87 9.89 2.66 2.68
N LEU A 88 10.34 3.81 3.20
CA LEU A 88 9.61 4.55 4.24
C LEU A 88 8.28 5.09 3.75
N GLN A 89 8.22 5.59 2.52
CA GLN A 89 6.97 6.08 1.93
C GLN A 89 5.93 4.96 1.78
N ALA A 90 6.37 3.78 1.33
CA ALA A 90 5.52 2.62 1.18
C ALA A 90 5.07 2.04 2.53
N ALA A 91 5.94 2.04 3.53
CA ALA A 91 5.60 1.64 4.89
C ALA A 91 4.60 2.61 5.54
N ALA A 92 4.84 3.91 5.43
CA ALA A 92 3.94 4.94 5.93
C ALA A 92 2.57 4.88 5.25
N PHE A 93 2.52 4.54 3.95
CA PHE A 93 1.28 4.38 3.22
C PHE A 93 0.35 3.31 3.82
N GLN A 94 0.89 2.26 4.45
CA GLN A 94 0.05 1.23 5.08
C GLN A 94 -0.85 1.82 6.17
N TRP A 95 -0.38 2.83 6.91
CA TRP A 95 -1.14 3.49 7.99
C TRP A 95 -2.35 4.29 7.52
N VAL A 96 -2.38 4.62 6.25
CA VAL A 96 -3.51 5.34 5.62
C VAL A 96 -4.29 4.45 4.66
N ASN A 97 -3.90 3.19 4.51
CA ASN A 97 -4.54 2.21 3.64
C ASN A 97 -5.61 1.41 4.41
N PRO A 98 -6.92 1.58 4.11
CA PRO A 98 -7.99 0.90 4.84
C PRO A 98 -7.86 -0.62 4.80
N LYS A 99 -7.41 -1.18 3.67
CA LYS A 99 -7.22 -2.63 3.54
C LYS A 99 -6.14 -3.15 4.49
N ALA A 100 -5.06 -2.40 4.70
CA ALA A 100 -4.00 -2.80 5.62
C ALA A 100 -4.51 -2.83 7.07
N TRP A 101 -5.38 -1.90 7.46
CA TRP A 101 -6.06 -1.89 8.75
C TRP A 101 -6.94 -3.12 8.94
N ILE A 102 -7.79 -3.44 7.95
CA ILE A 102 -8.64 -4.64 8.00
C ILE A 102 -7.77 -5.89 8.14
N MET A 103 -6.69 -5.99 7.39
CA MET A 103 -5.76 -7.13 7.45
C MET A 103 -5.06 -7.22 8.81
N ALA A 104 -4.60 -6.10 9.38
CA ALA A 104 -3.92 -6.08 10.67
C ALA A 104 -4.88 -6.43 11.83
N VAL A 105 -6.10 -5.90 11.80
CA VAL A 105 -7.16 -6.27 12.76
C VAL A 105 -7.47 -7.76 12.64
N ALA A 106 -7.77 -8.25 11.43
CA ALA A 106 -8.11 -9.66 11.19
C ALA A 106 -6.98 -10.60 11.63
N ALA A 107 -5.70 -10.22 11.38
CA ALA A 107 -4.56 -11.01 11.81
C ALA A 107 -4.55 -11.25 13.32
N ILE A 108 -4.76 -10.21 14.10
CA ILE A 108 -4.75 -10.33 15.57
C ILE A 108 -6.02 -10.97 16.09
N THR A 109 -7.20 -10.58 15.60
CA THR A 109 -8.47 -11.13 16.12
C THR A 109 -8.68 -12.60 15.76
N THR A 110 -8.10 -13.08 14.65
CA THR A 110 -8.25 -14.46 14.19
C THR A 110 -7.19 -15.40 14.77
N TYR A 111 -5.94 -14.92 14.88
CA TYR A 111 -4.80 -15.80 15.17
C TYR A 111 -4.17 -15.58 16.54
N ALA A 112 -4.42 -14.45 17.20
CA ALA A 112 -3.88 -14.21 18.53
C ALA A 112 -4.85 -14.68 19.62
N PRO A 113 -4.36 -15.23 20.75
CA PRO A 113 -5.18 -15.46 21.93
C PRO A 113 -5.68 -14.13 22.53
N ALA A 114 -6.68 -14.21 23.44
CA ALA A 114 -7.29 -13.02 24.05
C ALA A 114 -6.28 -12.08 24.74
N GLN A 115 -5.21 -12.64 25.30
CA GLN A 115 -4.08 -11.93 25.88
C GLN A 115 -2.78 -12.45 25.25
N PRO A 116 -2.41 -11.93 24.06
CA PRO A 116 -1.26 -12.44 23.34
C PRO A 116 0.05 -12.03 24.02
N LEU A 117 0.96 -12.98 24.15
CA LEU A 117 2.32 -12.69 24.55
C LEU A 117 3.06 -12.00 23.40
N TRP A 118 4.05 -11.17 23.72
CA TRP A 118 4.78 -10.37 22.73
C TRP A 118 5.37 -11.20 21.56
N HIS A 119 5.89 -12.39 21.86
CA HIS A 119 6.46 -13.27 20.83
C HIS A 119 5.41 -13.85 19.88
N GLN A 120 4.19 -14.07 20.35
CA GLN A 120 3.07 -14.52 19.50
C GLN A 120 2.65 -13.42 18.53
N VAL A 121 2.60 -12.16 19.00
CA VAL A 121 2.35 -11.00 18.14
C VAL A 121 3.43 -10.87 17.06
N LEU A 122 4.71 -10.99 17.44
CA LEU A 122 5.82 -10.91 16.50
C LEU A 122 5.80 -12.06 15.48
N LEU A 123 5.45 -13.28 15.93
CA LEU A 123 5.32 -14.43 15.02
C LEU A 123 4.21 -14.20 13.98
N ILE A 124 3.03 -13.76 14.41
CA ILE A 124 1.91 -13.45 13.51
C ILE A 124 2.32 -12.35 12.53
N ALA A 125 2.88 -11.27 13.03
CA ALA A 125 3.31 -10.14 12.19
C ALA A 125 4.39 -10.56 11.17
N GLY A 126 5.35 -11.38 11.59
CA GLY A 126 6.39 -11.90 10.72
C GLY A 126 5.85 -12.82 9.64
N LEU A 127 4.92 -13.73 9.98
CA LEU A 127 4.25 -14.60 9.01
C LEU A 127 3.44 -13.80 8.00
N PHE A 128 2.69 -12.77 8.44
CA PHE A 128 1.96 -11.89 7.53
C PHE A 128 2.89 -11.17 6.56
N ALA A 129 4.03 -10.65 7.03
CA ALA A 129 5.02 -10.02 6.17
C ALA A 129 5.66 -11.01 5.19
N LEU A 130 5.99 -12.20 5.66
CA LEU A 130 6.60 -13.27 4.87
C LEU A 130 5.68 -13.74 3.73
N ILE A 131 4.37 -13.87 3.98
CA ILE A 131 3.38 -14.25 2.98
C ILE A 131 3.05 -13.05 2.05
N ASN A 132 2.97 -11.86 2.61
CA ASN A 132 2.65 -10.66 1.84
C ASN A 132 3.74 -10.31 0.81
N TYR A 133 5.01 -10.52 1.15
CA TYR A 133 6.13 -10.21 0.28
C TYR A 133 6.07 -10.95 -1.08
N PRO A 134 5.99 -12.29 -1.16
CA PRO A 134 5.90 -13.00 -2.43
C PRO A 134 4.58 -12.70 -3.16
N THR A 135 3.48 -12.55 -2.44
CA THR A 135 2.16 -12.22 -3.01
C THR A 135 2.20 -10.85 -3.72
N CYS A 136 2.80 -9.86 -3.08
CA CYS A 136 3.00 -8.53 -3.67
C CYS A 136 4.05 -8.53 -4.79
N SER A 137 5.04 -9.42 -4.74
CA SER A 137 6.09 -9.55 -5.77
C SER A 137 5.50 -9.89 -7.13
N ILE A 138 4.42 -10.66 -7.18
CA ILE A 138 3.72 -11.02 -8.43
C ILE A 138 3.31 -9.77 -9.21
N TRP A 139 2.84 -8.74 -8.53
CA TRP A 139 2.40 -7.49 -9.14
C TRP A 139 3.55 -6.68 -9.73
N VAL A 140 4.68 -6.61 -9.03
CA VAL A 140 5.88 -5.95 -9.56
C VAL A 140 6.44 -6.70 -10.75
N LEU A 141 6.49 -8.05 -10.67
CA LEU A 141 6.94 -8.91 -11.76
C LEU A 141 6.03 -8.74 -12.99
N ALA A 142 4.72 -8.84 -12.81
CA ALA A 142 3.74 -8.61 -13.88
C ALA A 142 3.93 -7.23 -14.52
N GLY A 143 4.10 -6.18 -13.71
CA GLY A 143 4.40 -4.84 -14.20
C GLY A 143 5.70 -4.76 -14.97
N SER A 144 6.75 -5.40 -14.49
CA SER A 144 8.06 -5.40 -15.16
C SER A 144 8.05 -6.15 -16.49
N LEU A 145 7.27 -7.22 -16.60
CA LEU A 145 7.04 -7.93 -17.87
C LEU A 145 6.23 -7.07 -18.85
N LEU A 146 5.16 -6.44 -18.36
CA LEU A 146 4.31 -5.54 -19.13
C LEU A 146 5.06 -4.31 -19.66
N ARG A 147 6.14 -3.90 -18.97
CA ARG A 147 7.00 -2.80 -19.40
C ARG A 147 7.51 -2.97 -20.84
N ARG A 148 7.79 -4.21 -21.26
CA ARG A 148 8.28 -4.49 -22.61
C ARG A 148 7.23 -4.19 -23.68
N THR A 149 5.95 -4.45 -23.40
CA THR A 149 4.83 -4.18 -24.32
C THR A 149 4.38 -2.73 -24.28
N LEU A 150 4.67 -2.03 -23.18
CA LEU A 150 4.33 -0.61 -22.96
C LEU A 150 5.49 0.33 -23.31
N ASN A 151 6.35 -0.03 -24.27
CA ASN A 151 7.45 0.83 -24.73
C ASN A 151 6.96 2.09 -25.45
N ASN A 152 5.74 2.05 -26.02
CA ASN A 152 5.13 3.22 -26.65
C ASN A 152 4.70 4.24 -25.56
N PRO A 153 5.17 5.52 -25.63
CA PRO A 153 4.85 6.53 -24.64
C PRO A 153 3.34 6.78 -24.47
N ARG A 154 2.56 6.69 -25.56
CA ARG A 154 1.09 6.85 -25.51
C ARG A 154 0.43 5.72 -24.73
N ARG A 155 0.80 4.47 -24.98
CA ARG A 155 0.27 3.30 -24.27
C ARG A 155 0.62 3.36 -22.78
N ARG A 156 1.84 3.77 -22.45
CA ARG A 156 2.26 3.96 -21.05
C ARG A 156 1.47 5.05 -20.36
N ARG A 157 1.25 6.19 -21.01
CA ARG A 157 0.41 7.26 -20.46
C ARG A 157 -1.03 6.80 -20.22
N GLN A 158 -1.61 6.05 -21.16
CA GLN A 158 -2.95 5.45 -20.99
C GLN A 158 -2.99 4.47 -19.81
N PHE A 159 -1.99 3.61 -19.70
CA PHE A 159 -1.85 2.69 -18.57
C PHE A 159 -1.75 3.42 -17.24
N ASN A 160 -0.89 4.43 -17.14
CA ASN A 160 -0.74 5.22 -15.92
C ASN A 160 -2.03 5.97 -15.55
N ALA A 161 -2.73 6.52 -16.54
CA ALA A 161 -4.04 7.16 -16.34
C ALA A 161 -5.09 6.16 -15.84
N ALA A 162 -5.13 4.95 -16.41
CA ALA A 162 -6.02 3.89 -15.95
C ALA A 162 -5.71 3.46 -14.50
N MET A 163 -4.42 3.28 -14.15
CA MET A 163 -4.01 2.94 -12.78
C MET A 163 -4.36 4.05 -11.79
N ALA A 164 -4.15 5.30 -12.17
CA ALA A 164 -4.53 6.45 -11.36
C ALA A 164 -6.05 6.51 -11.15
N ALA A 165 -6.84 6.31 -12.21
CA ALA A 165 -8.30 6.27 -12.11
C ALA A 165 -8.79 5.14 -11.19
N LEU A 166 -8.22 3.94 -11.30
CA LEU A 166 -8.55 2.81 -10.42
C LEU A 166 -8.19 3.10 -8.95
N LEU A 167 -7.08 3.81 -8.68
CA LEU A 167 -6.73 4.25 -7.33
C LEU A 167 -7.72 5.27 -6.80
N VAL A 168 -8.15 6.23 -7.61
CA VAL A 168 -9.20 7.20 -7.22
C VAL A 168 -10.51 6.48 -6.94
N LEU A 169 -10.92 5.53 -7.81
CA LEU A 169 -12.12 4.72 -7.59
C LEU A 169 -12.04 3.88 -6.31
N SER A 170 -10.84 3.44 -5.92
CA SER A 170 -10.64 2.70 -4.66
C SER A 170 -10.88 3.56 -3.41
N LEU A 171 -11.02 4.89 -3.54
CA LEU A 171 -11.42 5.79 -2.46
C LEU A 171 -12.93 5.76 -2.19
N TYR A 172 -13.73 5.23 -3.12
CA TYR A 172 -15.19 5.23 -2.98
C TYR A 172 -15.67 4.66 -1.63
N PRO A 173 -15.17 3.51 -1.13
CA PRO A 173 -15.55 3.00 0.19
C PRO A 173 -15.15 3.92 1.36
N LEU A 174 -14.11 4.75 1.16
CA LEU A 174 -13.70 5.73 2.17
C LEU A 174 -14.68 6.91 2.29
N LEU A 175 -15.41 7.22 1.21
CA LEU A 175 -16.37 8.32 1.18
C LEU A 175 -17.74 7.92 1.73
N LEU A 176 -18.02 6.61 1.82
CA LEU A 176 -19.24 6.12 2.42
C LEU A 176 -19.20 6.31 3.94
N PRO A 177 -20.34 6.69 4.58
CA PRO A 177 -20.42 6.70 6.03
C PRO A 177 -20.05 5.32 6.55
N ALA A 178 -19.20 5.25 7.59
CA ALA A 178 -18.89 3.98 8.23
C ALA A 178 -20.19 3.31 8.65
N PRO A 179 -20.47 2.05 8.26
CA PRO A 179 -21.64 1.35 8.76
C PRO A 179 -21.53 1.29 10.28
N GLY A 180 -22.41 2.05 10.97
CA GLY A 180 -22.68 2.02 12.40
C GLY A 180 -21.57 1.51 13.32
N VAL A 181 -20.66 2.38 13.70
CA VAL A 181 -20.08 2.30 15.05
C VAL A 181 -21.02 3.11 15.94
N VAL A 182 -22.15 2.48 16.27
CA VAL A 182 -23.00 2.82 17.40
C VAL A 182 -22.66 1.87 18.50
#